data_5c39fa6dd325800220a3a5f8d4bc1600
#
_entry.id   5c39fa6dd325800220a3a5f8d4bc1600
#
_cell.length_a   1.000
_cell.length_b   1.000
_cell.length_c   1.000
_cell.angle_alpha   90.00
_cell.angle_beta   90.00
_cell.angle_gamma   90.00
#
_symmetry.space_group_name_H-M   'P 1'
#
loop_
_entity.id
_entity.type
_entity.pdbx_description
1 polymer ?
#
loop_
_entity_poly.entity_id
_entity_poly.type
_entity_poly.pdbx_seq_one_letter_code
_entity_poly.pdbx_strand_id
1 'polypeptide(L)'
;LRAVIEAEKPDHIIPEVEAIATPVLVELEKEGYNVTPTARAALLTMNREGIRRLAAEELGIRTSTYRFASTEEEFRQAVSEVGIPCVVKPIMSSSGHGQSVVKSADDIDRSWHIAQEGGRAGAGRVIVEGFVDFDYEITLLTVRSVAGTCFCEPVGHIQVDGDYRYSWQPQPMSNLAIERAREIARKVTDALGGYGIFGVELFIKGDDVIFSEV
;
A
#
# COMPACT_ATOMS: atom_id res chain seq x y z
N LEU A 1 0.95 -22.79 -5.33
CA LEU A 1 2.13 -22.02 -5.69
C LEU A 1 3.40 -22.90 -5.69
N ARG A 2 3.79 -23.54 -4.55
CA ARG A 2 5.01 -24.38 -4.43
C ARG A 2 5.08 -25.45 -5.51
N ALA A 3 4.03 -26.25 -5.67
CA ALA A 3 4.04 -27.35 -6.65
C ALA A 3 4.28 -26.88 -8.10
N VAL A 4 3.78 -25.70 -8.46
CA VAL A 4 4.04 -25.11 -9.79
C VAL A 4 5.50 -24.69 -9.93
N ILE A 5 6.05 -24.01 -8.91
CA ILE A 5 7.43 -23.54 -8.94
C ILE A 5 8.42 -24.72 -8.99
N GLU A 6 8.17 -25.77 -8.23
CA GLU A 6 8.99 -26.99 -8.23
C GLU A 6 8.92 -27.75 -9.56
N ALA A 7 7.75 -27.73 -10.23
CA ALA A 7 7.58 -28.36 -11.54
C ALA A 7 8.25 -27.57 -12.67
N GLU A 8 8.03 -26.24 -12.69
CA GLU A 8 8.51 -25.36 -13.77
C GLU A 8 9.96 -24.92 -13.61
N LYS A 9 10.51 -24.95 -12.39
CA LYS A 9 11.90 -24.56 -12.05
C LYS A 9 12.31 -23.21 -12.67
N PRO A 10 11.57 -22.14 -12.42
CA PRO A 10 11.87 -20.84 -13.03
C PRO A 10 13.18 -20.26 -12.50
N ASP A 11 13.91 -19.54 -13.34
CA ASP A 11 15.11 -18.80 -12.94
C ASP A 11 14.75 -17.59 -12.04
N HIS A 12 13.57 -17.01 -12.24
CA HIS A 12 13.04 -15.87 -11.48
C HIS A 12 11.57 -16.06 -11.17
N ILE A 13 11.19 -15.70 -9.94
CA ILE A 13 9.80 -15.65 -9.49
C ILE A 13 9.47 -14.17 -9.28
N ILE A 14 8.52 -13.67 -10.07
CA ILE A 14 8.09 -12.27 -10.01
C ILE A 14 6.65 -12.23 -9.47
N PRO A 15 6.45 -11.89 -8.18
CA PRO A 15 5.12 -11.72 -7.61
C PRO A 15 4.50 -10.43 -8.14
N GLU A 16 3.57 -10.53 -9.06
CA GLU A 16 2.86 -9.40 -9.66
C GLU A 16 1.41 -9.36 -9.20
N VAL A 17 0.75 -10.52 -9.20
CA VAL A 17 -0.66 -10.61 -8.82
C VAL A 17 -0.81 -10.58 -7.31
N GLU A 18 -1.75 -9.78 -6.84
CA GLU A 18 -2.15 -9.73 -5.43
C GLU A 18 -2.82 -11.03 -4.98
N ALA A 19 -2.90 -11.25 -3.69
CA ALA A 19 -3.51 -12.44 -3.06
C ALA A 19 -2.82 -13.77 -3.41
N ILE A 20 -1.51 -13.75 -3.63
CA ILE A 20 -0.68 -14.95 -3.70
C ILE A 20 -0.28 -15.43 -2.30
N ALA A 21 0.15 -16.69 -2.21
CA ALA A 21 0.63 -17.28 -0.96
C ALA A 21 2.04 -16.77 -0.62
N THR A 22 2.15 -15.51 -0.19
CA THR A 22 3.44 -14.86 0.14
C THR A 22 4.26 -15.60 1.21
N PRO A 23 3.67 -16.25 2.25
CA PRO A 23 4.45 -17.06 3.17
C PRO A 23 5.22 -18.20 2.47
N VAL A 24 4.63 -18.80 1.43
CA VAL A 24 5.30 -19.83 0.62
C VAL A 24 6.48 -19.24 -0.17
N LEU A 25 6.37 -18.00 -0.66
CA LEU A 25 7.50 -17.32 -1.30
C LEU A 25 8.65 -17.10 -0.34
N VAL A 26 8.36 -16.75 0.91
CA VAL A 26 9.39 -16.58 1.96
C VAL A 26 10.14 -17.89 2.24
N GLU A 27 9.44 -19.03 2.22
CA GLU A 27 10.07 -20.34 2.36
C GLU A 27 10.96 -20.66 1.14
N LEU A 28 10.41 -20.50 -0.05
CA LEU A 28 11.13 -20.78 -1.31
C LEU A 28 12.37 -19.90 -1.47
N GLU A 29 12.32 -18.63 -1.07
CA GLU A 29 13.48 -17.73 -1.10
C GLU A 29 14.59 -18.24 -0.15
N LYS A 30 14.23 -18.75 1.05
CA LYS A 30 15.19 -19.39 1.97
C LYS A 30 15.79 -20.68 1.40
N GLU A 31 15.07 -21.40 0.55
CA GLU A 31 15.50 -22.59 -0.16
C GLU A 31 16.40 -22.28 -1.38
N GLY A 32 16.59 -20.98 -1.70
CA GLY A 32 17.48 -20.52 -2.76
C GLY A 32 16.80 -20.16 -4.07
N TYR A 33 15.46 -20.14 -4.12
CA TYR A 33 14.75 -19.60 -5.28
C TYR A 33 14.88 -18.08 -5.37
N ASN A 34 15.03 -17.57 -6.58
CA ASN A 34 15.19 -16.13 -6.81
C ASN A 34 13.83 -15.43 -6.93
N VAL A 35 13.44 -14.71 -5.89
CA VAL A 35 12.19 -13.94 -5.84
C VAL A 35 12.51 -12.46 -6.04
N THR A 36 11.88 -11.81 -7.02
CA THR A 36 12.12 -10.41 -7.41
C THR A 36 10.80 -9.64 -7.54
N PRO A 37 10.58 -8.59 -6.72
CA PRO A 37 11.34 -8.18 -5.54
C PRO A 37 11.32 -9.26 -4.47
N THR A 38 12.01 -9.04 -3.35
CA THR A 38 12.12 -10.08 -2.30
C THR A 38 10.76 -10.58 -1.83
N ALA A 39 10.70 -11.83 -1.37
CA ALA A 39 9.48 -12.39 -0.77
C ALA A 39 8.98 -11.57 0.42
N ARG A 40 9.92 -10.96 1.20
CA ARG A 40 9.58 -10.01 2.26
C ARG A 40 8.88 -8.77 1.72
N ALA A 41 9.36 -8.21 0.60
CA ALA A 41 8.71 -7.06 -0.03
C ALA A 41 7.28 -7.40 -0.44
N ALA A 42 7.07 -8.53 -1.13
CA ALA A 42 5.74 -9.00 -1.52
C ALA A 42 4.81 -9.22 -0.31
N LEU A 43 5.33 -9.81 0.77
CA LEU A 43 4.56 -10.03 2.00
C LEU A 43 4.10 -8.73 2.65
N LEU A 44 4.99 -7.73 2.73
CA LEU A 44 4.66 -6.45 3.37
C LEU A 44 3.74 -5.59 2.52
N THR A 45 3.96 -5.53 1.21
CA THR A 45 3.15 -4.69 0.31
C THR A 45 1.72 -5.22 0.13
N MET A 46 1.51 -6.53 0.25
CA MET A 46 0.18 -7.13 0.25
C MET A 46 -0.59 -6.97 1.56
N ASN A 47 0.07 -6.54 2.62
CA ASN A 47 -0.51 -6.39 3.95
C ASN A 47 -0.46 -4.93 4.39
N ARG A 48 -1.60 -4.24 4.38
CA ARG A 48 -1.69 -2.82 4.77
C ARG A 48 -1.19 -2.54 6.18
N GLU A 49 -1.34 -3.47 7.12
CA GLU A 49 -0.76 -3.31 8.45
C GLU A 49 0.77 -3.37 8.40
N GLY A 50 1.32 -4.34 7.70
CA GLY A 50 2.76 -4.52 7.58
C GLY A 50 3.45 -3.29 6.97
N ILE A 51 2.96 -2.84 5.82
CA ILE A 51 3.57 -1.68 5.15
C ILE A 51 3.32 -0.37 5.90
N ARG A 52 2.15 -0.19 6.53
CA ARG A 52 1.84 1.00 7.31
C ARG A 52 2.74 1.13 8.53
N ARG A 53 2.94 0.04 9.27
CA ARG A 53 3.85 0.02 10.42
C ARG A 53 5.29 0.27 10.00
N LEU A 54 5.75 -0.39 8.93
CA LEU A 54 7.08 -0.12 8.37
C LEU A 54 7.27 1.36 8.07
N ALA A 55 6.34 1.97 7.32
CA ALA A 55 6.47 3.37 6.93
C ALA A 55 6.39 4.33 8.13
N ALA A 56 5.36 4.21 8.95
CA ALA A 56 5.07 5.16 10.02
C ALA A 56 5.90 4.93 11.29
N GLU A 57 6.02 3.67 11.74
CA GLU A 57 6.59 3.36 13.05
C GLU A 57 8.10 3.09 12.98
N GLU A 58 8.57 2.38 11.94
CA GLU A 58 9.99 2.04 11.81
C GLU A 58 10.78 3.14 11.07
N LEU A 59 10.23 3.68 9.97
CA LEU A 59 10.91 4.66 9.12
C LEU A 59 10.59 6.11 9.47
N GLY A 60 9.59 6.37 10.33
CA GLY A 60 9.16 7.70 10.70
C GLY A 60 8.63 8.53 9.53
N ILE A 61 8.10 7.88 8.50
CA ILE A 61 7.53 8.55 7.34
C ILE A 61 6.13 9.05 7.68
N ARG A 62 5.82 10.27 7.25
CA ARG A 62 4.50 10.87 7.42
C ARG A 62 3.47 10.09 6.62
N THR A 63 2.44 9.60 7.31
CA THR A 63 1.26 8.92 6.74
C THR A 63 -0.01 9.61 7.22
N SER A 64 -1.20 9.17 6.76
CA SER A 64 -2.45 9.46 7.44
C SER A 64 -2.41 8.97 8.90
N THR A 65 -3.18 9.57 9.80
CA THR A 65 -3.45 8.94 11.11
C THR A 65 -4.16 7.63 10.90
N TYR A 66 -3.90 6.62 11.73
CA TYR A 66 -4.53 5.31 11.53
C TYR A 66 -4.72 4.54 12.82
N ARG A 67 -5.65 3.58 12.78
CA ARG A 67 -5.85 2.53 13.79
C ARG A 67 -6.22 1.23 13.10
N PHE A 68 -5.87 0.12 13.74
CA PHE A 68 -6.29 -1.21 13.30
C PHE A 68 -7.38 -1.74 14.22
N ALA A 69 -8.31 -2.50 13.66
CA ALA A 69 -9.39 -3.12 14.39
C ALA A 69 -9.69 -4.53 13.86
N SER A 70 -9.95 -5.47 14.75
CA SER A 70 -10.30 -6.86 14.46
C SER A 70 -11.74 -7.21 14.85
N THR A 71 -12.35 -6.39 15.69
CA THR A 71 -13.74 -6.54 16.10
C THR A 71 -14.52 -5.27 15.82
N GLU A 72 -15.82 -5.36 15.79
CA GLU A 72 -16.69 -4.19 15.58
C GLU A 72 -16.53 -3.17 16.73
N GLU A 73 -16.31 -3.62 17.96
CA GLU A 73 -16.08 -2.74 19.09
C GLU A 73 -14.76 -1.94 18.92
N GLU A 74 -13.65 -2.65 18.61
CA GLU A 74 -12.37 -2.01 18.29
C GLU A 74 -12.50 -1.04 17.12
N PHE A 75 -13.30 -1.39 16.11
CA PHE A 75 -13.55 -0.54 14.94
C PHE A 75 -14.25 0.76 15.31
N ARG A 76 -15.30 0.70 16.12
CA ARG A 76 -16.01 1.90 16.62
C ARG A 76 -15.07 2.80 17.43
N GLN A 77 -14.24 2.19 18.27
CA GLN A 77 -13.21 2.92 19.01
C GLN A 77 -12.19 3.56 18.03
N ALA A 78 -11.70 2.82 17.04
CA ALA A 78 -10.77 3.31 16.04
C ALA A 78 -11.32 4.51 15.27
N VAL A 79 -12.59 4.47 14.87
CA VAL A 79 -13.26 5.61 14.21
C VAL A 79 -13.33 6.81 15.15
N SER A 80 -13.65 6.59 16.44
CA SER A 80 -13.69 7.67 17.43
C SER A 80 -12.33 8.33 17.65
N GLU A 81 -11.24 7.53 17.66
CA GLU A 81 -9.88 8.03 17.86
C GLU A 81 -9.30 8.73 16.63
N VAL A 82 -9.57 8.19 15.43
CA VAL A 82 -9.10 8.75 14.16
C VAL A 82 -9.89 10.01 13.80
N GLY A 83 -11.19 10.01 14.11
CA GLY A 83 -12.12 11.09 13.78
C GLY A 83 -12.81 10.88 12.42
N ILE A 84 -13.86 11.67 12.21
CA ILE A 84 -14.65 11.70 10.97
C ILE A 84 -14.34 13.01 10.23
N PRO A 85 -14.12 12.97 8.89
CA PRO A 85 -14.20 11.82 8.02
C PRO A 85 -12.98 10.89 8.10
N CYS A 86 -13.20 9.59 7.88
CA CYS A 86 -12.13 8.61 7.79
C CYS A 86 -12.41 7.56 6.70
N VAL A 87 -11.36 6.85 6.29
CA VAL A 87 -11.41 5.79 5.27
C VAL A 87 -11.21 4.44 5.97
N VAL A 88 -12.04 3.48 5.64
CA VAL A 88 -11.98 2.12 6.16
C VAL A 88 -11.58 1.18 5.04
N LYS A 89 -10.58 0.33 5.28
CA LYS A 89 -10.07 -0.63 4.30
C LYS A 89 -9.80 -1.99 4.97
N PRO A 90 -10.12 -3.11 4.33
CA PRO A 90 -9.59 -4.41 4.78
C PRO A 90 -8.06 -4.41 4.72
N ILE A 91 -7.42 -5.17 5.61
CA ILE A 91 -5.94 -5.28 5.61
C ILE A 91 -5.42 -5.89 4.32
N MET A 92 -6.13 -6.85 3.75
CA MET A 92 -5.79 -7.50 2.49
C MET A 92 -6.90 -7.32 1.47
N SER A 93 -6.77 -6.31 0.65
CA SER A 93 -7.65 -6.05 -0.51
C SER A 93 -6.92 -5.16 -1.52
N SER A 94 -7.41 -5.14 -2.74
CA SER A 94 -6.91 -4.29 -3.83
C SER A 94 -8.05 -3.65 -4.59
N SER A 95 -7.74 -2.69 -5.45
CA SER A 95 -8.71 -2.03 -6.33
C SER A 95 -9.94 -1.48 -5.59
N GLY A 96 -9.74 -0.95 -4.38
CA GLY A 96 -10.81 -0.37 -3.57
C GLY A 96 -11.85 -1.38 -3.01
N HIS A 97 -11.69 -2.69 -3.24
CA HIS A 97 -12.62 -3.68 -2.72
C HIS A 97 -12.70 -3.64 -1.19
N GLY A 98 -13.92 -3.50 -0.67
CA GLY A 98 -14.17 -3.37 0.76
C GLY A 98 -13.81 -2.02 1.37
N GLN A 99 -13.36 -1.06 0.55
CA GLN A 99 -13.07 0.29 1.00
C GLN A 99 -14.37 1.12 1.09
N SER A 100 -14.45 1.96 2.12
CA SER A 100 -15.54 2.92 2.30
C SER A 100 -15.07 4.16 3.04
N VAL A 101 -15.83 5.23 2.92
CA VAL A 101 -15.60 6.49 3.65
C VAL A 101 -16.70 6.66 4.69
N VAL A 102 -16.31 6.83 5.95
CA VAL A 102 -17.19 7.22 7.04
C VAL A 102 -17.24 8.75 7.08
N LYS A 103 -18.36 9.33 6.67
CA LYS A 103 -18.60 10.79 6.66
C LYS A 103 -19.41 11.26 7.86
N SER A 104 -20.16 10.35 8.46
CA SER A 104 -21.02 10.61 9.62
C SER A 104 -21.09 9.36 10.50
N ALA A 105 -21.68 9.49 11.70
CA ALA A 105 -21.90 8.34 12.59
C ALA A 105 -22.81 7.27 11.96
N ASP A 106 -23.71 7.65 11.08
CA ASP A 106 -24.64 6.72 10.41
C ASP A 106 -23.94 5.80 9.40
N ASP A 107 -22.73 6.14 8.97
CA ASP A 107 -21.95 5.34 8.03
C ASP A 107 -21.17 4.20 8.71
N ILE A 108 -21.00 4.23 10.03
CA ILE A 108 -20.08 3.36 10.77
C ILE A 108 -20.42 1.88 10.55
N ASP A 109 -21.65 1.49 10.82
CA ASP A 109 -22.09 0.08 10.71
C ASP A 109 -21.96 -0.44 9.29
N ARG A 110 -22.40 0.37 8.34
CA ARG A 110 -22.30 0.04 6.92
C ARG A 110 -20.84 -0.15 6.49
N SER A 111 -19.95 0.74 6.94
CA SER A 111 -18.54 0.68 6.57
C SER A 111 -17.84 -0.57 7.14
N TRP A 112 -18.19 -0.99 8.34
CA TRP A 112 -17.73 -2.25 8.90
C TRP A 112 -18.15 -3.43 8.03
N HIS A 113 -19.44 -3.55 7.68
CA HIS A 113 -19.96 -4.64 6.85
C HIS A 113 -19.29 -4.68 5.47
N ILE A 114 -19.16 -3.54 4.79
CA ILE A 114 -18.48 -3.44 3.50
C ILE A 114 -17.04 -3.97 3.59
N ALA A 115 -16.30 -3.60 4.66
CA ALA A 115 -14.93 -4.04 4.84
C ALA A 115 -14.83 -5.55 5.14
N GLN A 116 -15.82 -6.15 5.82
CA GLN A 116 -15.84 -7.58 6.08
C GLN A 116 -16.17 -8.40 4.83
N GLU A 117 -17.03 -7.90 3.95
CA GLU A 117 -17.42 -8.57 2.70
C GLU A 117 -16.35 -8.44 1.61
N GLY A 118 -15.62 -7.32 1.57
CA GLY A 118 -14.64 -7.02 0.52
C GLY A 118 -13.23 -7.55 0.77
N GLY A 119 -12.95 -8.15 1.92
CA GLY A 119 -11.63 -8.69 2.24
C GLY A 119 -11.31 -9.97 1.45
N ARG A 120 -10.22 -9.98 0.69
CA ARG A 120 -9.80 -11.19 -0.08
C ARG A 120 -9.36 -12.36 0.80
N ALA A 121 -8.91 -12.10 2.02
CA ALA A 121 -8.53 -13.13 3.00
C ALA A 121 -9.69 -13.55 3.92
N GLY A 122 -10.92 -13.14 3.58
CA GLY A 122 -12.11 -13.33 4.42
C GLY A 122 -12.34 -12.16 5.39
N ALA A 123 -13.38 -12.27 6.20
CA ALA A 123 -13.71 -11.32 7.24
C ALA A 123 -12.57 -11.20 8.24
N GLY A 124 -12.28 -10.01 8.71
CA GLY A 124 -11.21 -9.86 9.67
C GLY A 124 -10.78 -8.42 9.93
N ARG A 125 -9.50 -8.25 10.01
CA ARG A 125 -8.85 -7.02 10.44
C ARG A 125 -8.96 -5.91 9.40
N VAL A 126 -9.23 -4.71 9.86
CA VAL A 126 -9.33 -3.49 9.05
C VAL A 126 -8.34 -2.44 9.51
N ILE A 127 -8.03 -1.49 8.62
CA ILE A 127 -7.40 -0.22 8.95
C ILE A 127 -8.44 0.90 8.83
N VAL A 128 -8.47 1.78 9.83
CA VAL A 128 -9.21 3.05 9.80
C VAL A 128 -8.18 4.15 9.65
N GLU A 129 -8.27 4.91 8.57
CA GLU A 129 -7.32 5.97 8.23
C GLU A 129 -8.02 7.33 8.23
N GLY A 130 -7.38 8.33 8.84
CA GLY A 130 -7.84 9.71 8.76
C GLY A 130 -7.88 10.19 7.31
N PHE A 131 -8.92 10.90 6.95
CA PHE A 131 -9.06 11.47 5.61
C PHE A 131 -7.94 12.49 5.36
N VAL A 132 -7.21 12.31 4.28
CA VAL A 132 -6.16 13.23 3.86
C VAL A 132 -6.77 14.21 2.86
N ASP A 133 -6.75 15.50 3.18
CA ASP A 133 -7.09 16.56 2.26
C ASP A 133 -5.87 16.88 1.40
N PHE A 134 -5.85 16.38 0.16
CA PHE A 134 -4.74 16.50 -0.78
C PHE A 134 -5.17 17.24 -2.06
N ASP A 135 -4.20 17.83 -2.75
CA ASP A 135 -4.43 18.49 -4.03
C ASP A 135 -4.50 17.47 -5.18
N TYR A 136 -3.64 16.45 -5.13
CA TYR A 136 -3.60 15.33 -6.09
C TYR A 136 -2.81 14.14 -5.53
N GLU A 137 -3.02 12.98 -6.13
CA GLU A 137 -2.27 11.74 -5.87
C GLU A 137 -1.27 11.49 -6.99
N ILE A 138 -0.16 10.88 -6.64
CA ILE A 138 0.82 10.37 -7.59
C ILE A 138 1.21 8.93 -7.29
N THR A 139 1.60 8.21 -8.34
CA THR A 139 2.44 7.01 -8.23
C THR A 139 3.84 7.34 -8.70
N LEU A 140 4.84 7.15 -7.83
CA LEU A 140 6.24 7.29 -8.16
C LEU A 140 6.85 5.92 -8.41
N LEU A 141 6.99 5.56 -9.69
CA LEU A 141 7.68 4.33 -10.09
C LEU A 141 9.16 4.43 -9.71
N THR A 142 9.56 3.56 -8.81
CA THR A 142 10.90 3.50 -8.23
C THR A 142 11.57 2.20 -8.63
N VAL A 143 12.67 2.29 -9.35
CA VAL A 143 13.41 1.13 -9.87
C VAL A 143 14.66 0.93 -9.03
N ARG A 144 14.78 -0.25 -8.43
CA ARG A 144 15.98 -0.67 -7.71
C ARG A 144 16.73 -1.71 -8.53
N SER A 145 18.02 -1.48 -8.73
CA SER A 145 18.89 -2.37 -9.49
C SER A 145 20.30 -2.43 -8.87
N VAL A 146 21.14 -3.26 -9.43
CA VAL A 146 22.56 -3.32 -9.05
C VAL A 146 23.31 -2.00 -9.24
N ALA A 147 22.80 -1.12 -10.14
CA ALA A 147 23.37 0.21 -10.38
C ALA A 147 22.85 1.27 -9.40
N GLY A 148 21.94 0.90 -8.50
CA GLY A 148 21.31 1.82 -7.54
C GLY A 148 19.82 2.01 -7.76
N THR A 149 19.27 3.05 -7.13
CA THR A 149 17.85 3.40 -7.20
C THR A 149 17.65 4.59 -8.14
N CYS A 150 16.74 4.45 -9.10
CA CYS A 150 16.30 5.55 -9.95
C CYS A 150 14.77 5.70 -9.91
N PHE A 151 14.28 6.85 -10.34
CA PHE A 151 12.87 7.20 -10.33
C PHE A 151 12.41 7.58 -11.72
N CYS A 152 11.23 7.10 -12.11
CA CYS A 152 10.54 7.64 -13.27
C CYS A 152 9.96 9.03 -12.96
N GLU A 153 9.50 9.73 -13.98
CA GLU A 153 8.69 10.93 -13.76
C GLU A 153 7.40 10.54 -13.00
N PRO A 154 6.91 11.40 -12.10
CA PRO A 154 5.69 11.10 -11.35
C PRO A 154 4.50 10.86 -12.26
N VAL A 155 3.71 9.84 -11.96
CA VAL A 155 2.44 9.55 -12.63
C VAL A 155 1.31 10.14 -11.82
N GLY A 156 0.60 11.11 -12.38
CA GLY A 156 -0.65 11.61 -11.84
C GLY A 156 -1.81 10.68 -12.23
N HIS A 157 -2.79 10.55 -11.37
CA HIS A 157 -3.96 9.73 -11.66
C HIS A 157 -5.23 10.26 -10.99
N ILE A 158 -6.37 9.87 -11.52
CA ILE A 158 -7.68 10.08 -10.93
C ILE A 158 -8.31 8.72 -10.70
N GLN A 159 -8.73 8.47 -9.47
CA GLN A 159 -9.49 7.31 -9.09
C GLN A 159 -10.96 7.70 -8.88
N VAL A 160 -11.88 6.86 -9.32
CA VAL A 160 -13.32 6.98 -9.06
C VAL A 160 -13.79 5.65 -8.52
N ASP A 161 -14.36 5.64 -7.33
CA ASP A 161 -14.84 4.44 -6.63
C ASP A 161 -13.75 3.35 -6.46
N GLY A 162 -12.48 3.78 -6.33
CA GLY A 162 -11.31 2.89 -6.20
C GLY A 162 -10.70 2.41 -7.52
N ASP A 163 -11.31 2.74 -8.65
CA ASP A 163 -10.79 2.39 -9.97
C ASP A 163 -10.00 3.53 -10.60
N TYR A 164 -8.83 3.22 -11.15
CA TYR A 164 -8.08 4.15 -12.00
C TYR A 164 -8.89 4.48 -13.26
N ARG A 165 -9.23 5.76 -13.45
CA ARG A 165 -9.97 6.24 -14.64
C ARG A 165 -9.05 6.89 -15.65
N TYR A 166 -8.14 7.73 -15.17
CA TYR A 166 -7.17 8.45 -16.00
C TYR A 166 -5.82 8.46 -15.30
N SER A 167 -4.77 8.36 -16.09
CA SER A 167 -3.40 8.60 -15.65
C SER A 167 -2.63 9.37 -16.72
N TRP A 168 -1.66 10.15 -16.30
CA TRP A 168 -0.76 10.91 -17.15
C TRP A 168 0.63 10.98 -16.57
N GLN A 169 1.61 11.19 -17.44
CA GLN A 169 3.01 11.31 -17.06
C GLN A 169 3.70 12.30 -18.00
N PRO A 170 4.44 13.30 -17.50
CA PRO A 170 4.70 13.56 -16.08
C PRO A 170 3.53 14.28 -15.40
N GLN A 171 3.38 14.09 -14.09
CA GLN A 171 2.59 14.98 -13.24
C GLN A 171 3.43 16.21 -12.90
N PRO A 172 2.97 17.43 -13.23
CA PRO A 172 3.65 18.65 -12.79
C PRO A 172 3.65 18.76 -11.27
N MET A 173 4.83 19.00 -10.70
CA MET A 173 5.04 19.16 -9.26
C MET A 173 6.09 20.23 -9.00
N SER A 174 6.11 20.80 -7.80
CA SER A 174 7.24 21.63 -7.38
C SER A 174 8.50 20.76 -7.21
N ASN A 175 9.68 21.37 -7.41
CA ASN A 175 10.95 20.67 -7.20
C ASN A 175 11.06 20.11 -5.79
N LEU A 176 10.57 20.84 -4.78
CA LEU A 176 10.61 20.42 -3.39
C LEU A 176 9.70 19.20 -3.13
N ALA A 177 8.49 19.17 -3.71
CA ALA A 177 7.60 18.03 -3.60
C ALA A 177 8.20 16.79 -4.30
N ILE A 178 8.83 16.95 -5.46
CA ILE A 178 9.52 15.85 -6.17
C ILE A 178 10.67 15.29 -5.31
N GLU A 179 11.49 16.14 -4.71
CA GLU A 179 12.60 15.72 -3.85
C GLU A 179 12.09 14.94 -2.63
N ARG A 180 11.05 15.42 -1.95
CA ARG A 180 10.42 14.76 -0.82
C ARG A 180 9.79 13.42 -1.22
N ALA A 181 9.12 13.37 -2.36
CA ALA A 181 8.54 12.14 -2.89
C ALA A 181 9.62 11.08 -3.15
N ARG A 182 10.73 11.47 -3.78
CA ARG A 182 11.89 10.60 -4.03
C ARG A 182 12.56 10.13 -2.73
N GLU A 183 12.66 11.00 -1.72
CA GLU A 183 13.20 10.62 -0.41
C GLU A 183 12.34 9.55 0.27
N ILE A 184 11.01 9.75 0.31
CA ILE A 184 10.07 8.79 0.87
C ILE A 184 10.15 7.46 0.12
N ALA A 185 10.07 7.50 -1.21
CA ALA A 185 10.12 6.31 -2.05
C ALA A 185 11.43 5.53 -1.87
N ARG A 186 12.57 6.23 -1.77
CA ARG A 186 13.86 5.60 -1.49
C ARG A 186 13.85 4.90 -0.14
N LYS A 187 13.45 5.60 0.94
CA LYS A 187 13.41 5.03 2.30
C LYS A 187 12.55 3.76 2.37
N VAL A 188 11.35 3.80 1.80
CA VAL A 188 10.43 2.65 1.81
C VAL A 188 11.01 1.49 1.01
N THR A 189 11.46 1.73 -0.22
CA THR A 189 11.96 0.66 -1.08
C THR A 189 13.31 0.11 -0.61
N ASP A 190 14.16 0.92 0.03
CA ASP A 190 15.39 0.44 0.70
C ASP A 190 15.05 -0.51 1.84
N ALA A 191 14.05 -0.18 2.67
CA ALA A 191 13.61 -1.02 3.77
C ALA A 191 12.92 -2.31 3.31
N LEU A 192 12.22 -2.29 2.17
CA LEU A 192 11.65 -3.48 1.55
C LEU A 192 12.75 -4.43 1.03
N GLY A 193 13.84 -3.85 0.56
CA GLY A 193 15.01 -4.60 0.06
C GLY A 193 14.82 -5.15 -1.36
N GLY A 194 15.88 -5.83 -1.83
CA GLY A 194 15.91 -6.47 -3.16
C GLY A 194 15.94 -5.49 -4.33
N TYR A 195 15.79 -6.04 -5.51
CA TYR A 195 15.73 -5.33 -6.78
C TYR A 195 14.33 -5.49 -7.39
N GLY A 196 13.93 -4.54 -8.24
CA GLY A 196 12.64 -4.58 -8.90
C GLY A 196 12.06 -3.19 -9.12
N ILE A 197 10.80 -3.16 -9.49
CA ILE A 197 10.02 -1.94 -9.71
C ILE A 197 8.97 -1.85 -8.61
N PHE A 198 8.90 -0.68 -7.98
CA PHE A 198 7.94 -0.39 -6.91
C PHE A 198 7.09 0.82 -7.30
N GLY A 199 5.78 0.69 -7.25
CA GLY A 199 4.86 1.82 -7.37
C GLY A 199 4.60 2.42 -5.98
N VAL A 200 5.18 3.57 -5.68
CA VAL A 200 4.97 4.23 -4.39
C VAL A 200 3.89 5.29 -4.55
N GLU A 201 2.78 5.11 -3.86
CA GLU A 201 1.62 6.02 -3.91
C GLU A 201 1.73 7.08 -2.82
N LEU A 202 1.54 8.33 -3.22
CA LEU A 202 1.76 9.50 -2.38
C LEU A 202 0.64 10.52 -2.58
N PHE A 203 0.14 11.09 -1.48
CA PHE A 203 -0.72 12.26 -1.49
C PHE A 203 0.13 13.53 -1.45
N ILE A 204 -0.23 14.51 -2.27
CA ILE A 204 0.48 15.78 -2.38
C ILE A 204 -0.45 16.92 -1.99
N LYS A 205 0.04 17.77 -1.08
CA LYS A 205 -0.62 19.03 -0.71
C LYS A 205 0.39 20.17 -0.69
N GLY A 206 0.38 21.00 -1.73
CA GLY A 206 1.44 21.96 -1.95
C GLY A 206 2.79 21.27 -2.06
N ASP A 207 3.70 21.55 -1.13
CA ASP A 207 5.00 20.87 -1.02
C ASP A 207 4.99 19.68 -0.07
N ASP A 208 3.91 19.46 0.68
CA ASP A 208 3.81 18.35 1.61
C ASP A 208 3.53 17.04 0.85
N VAL A 209 4.28 16.00 1.25
CA VAL A 209 4.17 14.67 0.69
C VAL A 209 3.84 13.68 1.81
N ILE A 210 2.78 12.90 1.62
CA ILE A 210 2.26 11.97 2.60
C ILE A 210 2.22 10.58 1.96
N PHE A 211 2.83 9.60 2.61
CA PHE A 211 2.84 8.22 2.12
C PHE A 211 1.44 7.59 2.22
N SER A 212 1.01 6.99 1.14
CA SER A 212 -0.24 6.23 1.05
C SER A 212 0.03 4.73 1.05
N GLU A 213 0.63 4.21 -0.02
CA GLU A 213 0.83 2.77 -0.24
C GLU A 213 2.07 2.49 -1.10
N VAL A 214 2.48 1.24 -1.21
CA VAL A 214 3.49 0.76 -2.16
C VAL A 214 3.14 -0.64 -2.62
#